data_66023f393d5b49fb05ae44ad8dbc3d6f
#
_entry.id   66023f393d5b49fb05ae44ad8dbc3d6f
#
_cell.length_a   1.000
_cell.length_b   1.000
_cell.length_c   1.000
_cell.angle_alpha   90.00
_cell.angle_beta   90.00
_cell.angle_gamma   90.00
#
_symmetry.space_group_name_H-M   'P 1'
#
loop_
_entity.id
_entity.type
_entity.pdbx_description
1 polymer ?
#
loop_
_entity_poly.entity_id
_entity_poly.type
_entity_poly.pdbx_seq_one_letter_code
_entity_poly.pdbx_strand_id
1 'polypeptide(L)'
;VIHPSAQIHPSARLGNAVVVGPLAIIEANVSIGNQCEISAHAIIKKGSVLGDKVKVDHFAVIGGDPQDIHFNPSTSSNVSIGDSTVIREHVTIHRATSEGGTTIIGKNNFIMAGAHVAHDCNTGNHVILANGCMLGGHVNVGDHAFVSGGVAVHQFCRMGKGSMTSGNAVITEDVPPQGLAHSRNKISGLNLVGMRRRGLSNEVIAEIKKAYHWVYAPAGNCIALAESALKSGEFTTPEALEFLDFFLGGKRGRFVQPE
;
A
#
# COMPACT_ATOMS: atom_id res chain seq x y z
N VAL A 1 -10.87 24.12 12.72
CA VAL A 1 -11.66 24.07 14.00
C VAL A 1 -11.07 22.98 14.86
N ILE A 2 -10.63 23.32 16.08
CA ILE A 2 -10.04 22.38 17.04
C ILE A 2 -10.99 22.23 18.22
N HIS A 3 -11.37 20.99 18.54
CA HIS A 3 -12.22 20.74 19.71
C HIS A 3 -11.43 21.01 21.01
N PRO A 4 -12.04 21.64 22.04
CA PRO A 4 -11.33 21.99 23.27
C PRO A 4 -10.72 20.83 24.05
N SER A 5 -11.25 19.63 23.89
CA SER A 5 -10.72 18.40 24.54
C SER A 5 -9.64 17.70 23.73
N ALA A 6 -9.28 18.17 22.54
CA ALA A 6 -8.16 17.61 21.78
C ALA A 6 -6.84 17.94 22.47
N GLN A 7 -5.92 16.99 22.47
CA GLN A 7 -4.57 17.15 23.02
C GLN A 7 -3.57 17.31 21.88
N ILE A 8 -3.05 18.53 21.73
CA ILE A 8 -2.12 18.87 20.66
C ILE A 8 -0.81 19.33 21.28
N HIS A 9 0.28 18.61 20.97
CA HIS A 9 1.60 19.00 21.48
C HIS A 9 2.03 20.36 20.89
N PRO A 10 2.64 21.28 21.67
CA PRO A 10 3.02 22.62 21.20
C PRO A 10 3.97 22.65 20.00
N SER A 11 4.76 21.57 19.78
CA SER A 11 5.65 21.46 18.63
C SER A 11 4.97 20.89 17.37
N ALA A 12 3.71 20.49 17.44
CA ALA A 12 2.96 20.03 16.27
C ALA A 12 2.65 21.21 15.34
N ARG A 13 2.72 20.98 14.04
CA ARG A 13 2.42 21.99 13.02
C ARG A 13 1.14 21.59 12.28
N LEU A 14 0.16 22.45 12.33
CA LEU A 14 -1.12 22.27 11.65
C LEU A 14 -1.24 23.29 10.52
N GLY A 15 -1.60 22.84 9.35
CA GLY A 15 -1.91 23.68 8.20
C GLY A 15 -3.22 24.45 8.36
N ASN A 16 -3.63 25.13 7.31
CA ASN A 16 -4.86 25.91 7.28
C ASN A 16 -6.11 25.01 7.24
N ALA A 17 -7.18 25.45 7.87
CA ALA A 17 -8.50 24.81 7.85
C ALA A 17 -8.49 23.33 8.34
N VAL A 18 -7.57 22.96 9.24
CA VAL A 18 -7.54 21.67 9.89
C VAL A 18 -8.69 21.56 10.89
N VAL A 19 -9.38 20.41 10.88
CA VAL A 19 -10.41 20.06 11.86
C VAL A 19 -9.90 18.95 12.75
N VAL A 20 -9.97 19.14 14.09
CA VAL A 20 -9.56 18.13 15.07
C VAL A 20 -10.72 17.87 16.02
N GLY A 21 -11.17 16.63 16.06
CA GLY A 21 -12.29 16.17 16.87
C GLY A 21 -11.96 16.01 18.35
N PRO A 22 -12.98 15.73 19.18
CA PRO A 22 -12.83 15.57 20.62
C PRO A 22 -11.90 14.40 20.97
N LEU A 23 -11.09 14.60 22.01
CA LEU A 23 -10.17 13.59 22.54
C LEU A 23 -9.16 13.01 21.52
N ALA A 24 -8.99 13.65 20.37
CA ALA A 24 -7.90 13.32 19.46
C ALA A 24 -6.57 13.74 20.08
N ILE A 25 -5.50 12.95 19.81
CA ILE A 25 -4.15 13.19 20.32
C ILE A 25 -3.20 13.41 19.15
N ILE A 26 -2.51 14.55 19.15
CA ILE A 26 -1.47 14.88 18.17
C ILE A 26 -0.17 15.10 18.94
N GLU A 27 0.77 14.16 18.78
CA GLU A 27 2.02 14.14 19.51
C GLU A 27 3.06 15.16 18.98
N ALA A 28 4.24 15.17 19.62
CA ALA A 28 5.34 16.06 19.28
C ALA A 28 5.84 15.88 17.85
N ASN A 29 6.24 16.99 17.21
CA ASN A 29 6.85 17.02 15.89
C ASN A 29 5.99 16.38 14.76
N VAL A 30 4.69 16.28 14.97
CA VAL A 30 3.73 15.93 13.92
C VAL A 30 3.55 17.13 12.98
N SER A 31 3.47 16.86 11.68
CA SER A 31 3.14 17.86 10.67
C SER A 31 1.87 17.44 9.92
N ILE A 32 0.87 18.29 9.89
CA ILE A 32 -0.42 18.05 9.24
C ILE A 32 -0.65 19.16 8.21
N GLY A 33 -0.89 18.77 6.97
CA GLY A 33 -1.17 19.67 5.86
C GLY A 33 -2.51 20.39 5.98
N ASN A 34 -2.89 21.10 4.92
CA ASN A 34 -4.10 21.92 4.89
C ASN A 34 -5.36 21.05 4.74
N GLN A 35 -6.49 21.55 5.29
CA GLN A 35 -7.82 20.96 5.11
C GLN A 35 -7.92 19.49 5.56
N CYS A 36 -7.09 19.08 6.51
CA CYS A 36 -7.16 17.74 7.10
C CYS A 36 -8.28 17.64 8.13
N GLU A 37 -8.84 16.44 8.25
CA GLU A 37 -9.87 16.11 9.24
C GLU A 37 -9.36 14.98 10.13
N ILE A 38 -9.19 15.22 11.42
CA ILE A 38 -8.78 14.25 12.43
C ILE A 38 -9.96 14.02 13.36
N SER A 39 -10.58 12.86 13.28
CA SER A 39 -11.79 12.51 14.01
C SER A 39 -11.52 12.26 15.51
N ALA A 40 -12.60 12.10 16.27
CA ALA A 40 -12.51 11.84 17.71
C ALA A 40 -11.70 10.59 18.04
N HIS A 41 -10.88 10.66 19.10
CA HIS A 41 -10.02 9.58 19.59
C HIS A 41 -8.95 9.07 18.60
N ALA A 42 -8.74 9.72 17.45
CA ALA A 42 -7.62 9.40 16.58
C ALA A 42 -6.29 9.83 17.24
N ILE A 43 -5.24 9.05 17.03
CA ILE A 43 -3.92 9.33 17.61
C ILE A 43 -2.90 9.44 16.47
N ILE A 44 -2.28 10.62 16.37
CA ILE A 44 -1.18 10.89 15.45
C ILE A 44 0.11 10.98 16.28
N LYS A 45 0.95 9.96 16.17
CA LYS A 45 2.16 9.83 16.95
C LYS A 45 3.32 10.64 16.37
N LYS A 46 4.33 10.89 17.22
CA LYS A 46 5.50 11.71 16.90
C LYS A 46 6.14 11.34 15.56
N GLY A 47 6.60 12.36 14.82
CA GLY A 47 7.30 12.19 13.54
C GLY A 47 6.37 11.86 12.36
N SER A 48 5.07 11.75 12.56
CA SER A 48 4.13 11.54 11.46
C SER A 48 3.94 12.81 10.65
N VAL A 49 3.90 12.65 9.32
CA VAL A 49 3.67 13.72 8.35
C VAL A 49 2.44 13.37 7.51
N LEU A 50 1.43 14.22 7.55
CA LEU A 50 0.21 14.11 6.76
C LEU A 50 0.21 15.23 5.70
N GLY A 51 -0.03 14.87 4.44
CA GLY A 51 -0.24 15.81 3.35
C GLY A 51 -1.55 16.58 3.47
N ASP A 52 -1.95 17.25 2.42
CA ASP A 52 -3.18 18.04 2.37
C ASP A 52 -4.43 17.15 2.24
N LYS A 53 -5.55 17.58 2.81
CA LYS A 53 -6.87 16.92 2.68
C LYS A 53 -6.90 15.46 3.15
N VAL A 54 -6.01 15.09 4.04
CA VAL A 54 -6.01 13.76 4.66
C VAL A 54 -7.15 13.68 5.67
N LYS A 55 -7.90 12.57 5.63
CA LYS A 55 -8.94 12.27 6.61
C LYS A 55 -8.52 11.08 7.46
N VAL A 56 -8.53 11.25 8.78
CA VAL A 56 -8.22 10.19 9.75
C VAL A 56 -9.44 9.99 10.64
N ASP A 57 -10.04 8.83 10.54
CA ASP A 57 -11.27 8.52 11.23
C ASP A 57 -11.05 8.04 12.68
N HIS A 58 -12.14 7.79 13.39
CA HIS A 58 -12.18 7.49 14.81
C HIS A 58 -11.29 6.31 15.20
N PHE A 59 -10.55 6.46 16.31
CA PHE A 59 -9.69 5.41 16.87
C PHE A 59 -8.55 4.93 15.96
N ALA A 60 -8.28 5.56 14.83
CA ALA A 60 -7.11 5.25 14.02
C ALA A 60 -5.82 5.70 14.74
N VAL A 61 -4.75 4.91 14.59
CA VAL A 61 -3.43 5.21 15.17
C VAL A 61 -2.38 5.27 14.07
N ILE A 62 -1.82 6.45 13.85
CA ILE A 62 -0.79 6.70 12.84
C ILE A 62 0.56 6.90 13.53
N GLY A 63 1.59 6.18 13.07
CA GLY A 63 2.94 6.29 13.61
C GLY A 63 3.19 5.43 14.86
N GLY A 64 2.38 4.39 15.08
CA GLY A 64 2.63 3.41 16.15
C GLY A 64 4.01 2.76 16.01
N ASP A 65 4.56 2.28 17.13
CA ASP A 65 5.84 1.58 17.12
C ASP A 65 5.72 0.25 16.36
N PRO A 66 6.76 -0.16 15.61
CA PRO A 66 6.81 -1.48 14.99
C PRO A 66 6.52 -2.62 15.97
N GLN A 67 5.74 -3.60 15.53
CA GLN A 67 5.52 -4.84 16.28
C GLN A 67 6.67 -5.82 16.02
N ASP A 68 7.87 -5.36 16.29
CA ASP A 68 9.10 -6.13 16.19
C ASP A 68 9.76 -6.19 17.58
N ILE A 69 9.98 -7.39 18.08
CA ILE A 69 10.56 -7.61 19.43
C ILE A 69 11.98 -7.06 19.57
N HIS A 70 12.68 -6.81 18.47
CA HIS A 70 14.01 -6.23 18.44
C HIS A 70 14.00 -4.70 18.22
N PHE A 71 12.82 -4.12 18.05
CA PHE A 71 12.72 -2.68 17.80
C PHE A 71 13.16 -1.85 19.00
N ASN A 72 14.04 -0.89 18.74
CA ASN A 72 14.45 0.08 19.77
C ASN A 72 13.51 1.30 19.72
N PRO A 73 12.69 1.56 20.75
CA PRO A 73 11.76 2.69 20.76
C PRO A 73 12.42 4.08 20.67
N SER A 74 13.74 4.16 20.95
CA SER A 74 14.49 5.42 20.80
C SER A 74 14.86 5.75 19.36
N THR A 75 14.71 4.79 18.42
CA THR A 75 14.95 5.01 16.98
C THR A 75 14.10 6.16 16.48
N SER A 76 14.71 7.10 15.78
CA SER A 76 13.99 8.19 15.13
C SER A 76 13.56 7.75 13.73
N SER A 77 12.29 7.48 13.56
CA SER A 77 11.69 7.06 12.29
C SER A 77 10.28 7.62 12.13
N ASN A 78 9.73 7.56 10.92
CA ASN A 78 8.57 8.35 10.55
C ASN A 78 7.47 7.52 9.85
N VAL A 79 6.29 8.15 9.71
CA VAL A 79 5.24 7.80 8.77
C VAL A 79 4.95 9.01 7.89
N SER A 80 4.78 8.79 6.61
CA SER A 80 4.34 9.82 5.65
C SER A 80 3.06 9.39 4.96
N ILE A 81 2.03 10.24 5.03
CA ILE A 81 0.73 10.01 4.39
C ILE A 81 0.54 11.06 3.29
N GLY A 82 0.33 10.62 2.06
CA GLY A 82 0.11 11.48 0.90
C GLY A 82 -1.27 12.14 0.89
N ASP A 83 -1.38 13.20 0.10
CA ASP A 83 -2.56 14.05 -0.01
C ASP A 83 -3.83 13.26 -0.32
N SER A 84 -4.97 13.75 0.17
CA SER A 84 -6.31 13.23 -0.11
C SER A 84 -6.50 11.74 0.25
N THR A 85 -5.64 11.18 1.07
CA THR A 85 -5.79 9.82 1.58
C THR A 85 -6.82 9.79 2.70
N VAL A 86 -7.72 8.79 2.65
CA VAL A 86 -8.75 8.56 3.66
C VAL A 86 -8.39 7.31 4.46
N ILE A 87 -8.28 7.48 5.77
CA ILE A 87 -7.94 6.44 6.74
C ILE A 87 -9.15 6.25 7.65
N ARG A 88 -9.77 5.07 7.55
CA ARG A 88 -11.00 4.76 8.27
C ARG A 88 -10.73 4.31 9.71
N GLU A 89 -11.83 3.96 10.40
CA GLU A 89 -11.86 3.67 11.83
C GLU A 89 -10.93 2.50 12.19
N HIS A 90 -10.25 2.63 13.33
CA HIS A 90 -9.38 1.57 13.90
C HIS A 90 -8.21 1.14 13.01
N VAL A 91 -7.89 1.88 11.96
CA VAL A 91 -6.71 1.61 11.15
C VAL A 91 -5.45 1.86 11.98
N THR A 92 -4.44 1.00 11.80
CA THR A 92 -3.12 1.18 12.42
C THR A 92 -2.03 1.23 11.35
N ILE A 93 -1.16 2.25 11.43
CA ILE A 93 0.00 2.42 10.53
C ILE A 93 1.23 2.62 11.40
N HIS A 94 2.21 1.72 11.29
CA HIS A 94 3.42 1.76 12.10
C HIS A 94 4.54 2.52 11.41
N ARG A 95 5.38 3.21 12.20
CA ARG A 95 6.60 3.87 11.74
C ARG A 95 7.67 2.86 11.32
N ALA A 96 8.69 3.30 10.60
CA ALA A 96 9.76 2.43 10.15
C ALA A 96 10.67 1.95 11.30
N THR A 97 11.45 0.90 11.05
CA THR A 97 12.34 0.29 12.05
C THR A 97 13.72 0.90 12.11
N SER A 98 14.18 1.54 11.03
CA SER A 98 15.54 2.08 10.91
C SER A 98 15.60 3.58 11.21
N GLU A 99 16.75 4.05 11.68
CA GLU A 99 17.00 5.48 11.90
C GLU A 99 16.80 6.27 10.60
N GLY A 100 16.00 7.34 10.66
CA GLY A 100 15.61 8.13 9.49
C GLY A 100 14.64 7.43 8.52
N GLY A 101 14.29 6.16 8.76
CA GLY A 101 13.38 5.40 7.92
C GLY A 101 11.96 5.95 7.95
N THR A 102 11.19 5.65 6.89
CA THR A 102 9.80 6.13 6.77
C THR A 102 8.91 5.05 6.18
N THR A 103 7.79 4.76 6.84
CA THR A 103 6.66 4.03 6.24
C THR A 103 5.87 5.01 5.39
N ILE A 104 5.63 4.68 4.13
CA ILE A 104 5.06 5.61 3.14
C ILE A 104 3.69 5.13 2.68
N ILE A 105 2.71 6.00 2.79
CA ILE A 105 1.38 5.85 2.19
C ILE A 105 1.24 6.93 1.11
N GLY A 106 1.01 6.54 -0.12
CA GLY A 106 0.85 7.46 -1.25
C GLY A 106 -0.42 8.30 -1.17
N LYS A 107 -0.72 9.00 -2.27
CA LYS A 107 -1.87 9.92 -2.38
C LYS A 107 -3.14 9.20 -2.79
N ASN A 108 -4.29 9.79 -2.45
CA ASN A 108 -5.61 9.32 -2.87
C ASN A 108 -5.89 7.85 -2.49
N ASN A 109 -5.28 7.36 -1.42
CA ASN A 109 -5.52 6.00 -0.95
C ASN A 109 -6.81 5.93 -0.12
N PHE A 110 -7.46 4.77 -0.12
CA PHE A 110 -8.60 4.50 0.72
C PHE A 110 -8.31 3.29 1.60
N ILE A 111 -8.02 3.54 2.88
CA ILE A 111 -7.67 2.52 3.86
C ILE A 111 -8.88 2.30 4.75
N MET A 112 -9.56 1.15 4.55
CA MET A 112 -10.83 0.85 5.21
C MET A 112 -10.64 0.38 6.64
N ALA A 113 -11.75 0.34 7.38
CA ALA A 113 -11.76 0.09 8.81
C ALA A 113 -11.01 -1.18 9.22
N GLY A 114 -10.21 -1.05 10.29
CA GLY A 114 -9.45 -2.15 10.88
C GLY A 114 -8.27 -2.67 10.04
N ALA A 115 -7.94 -2.03 8.92
CA ALA A 115 -6.76 -2.41 8.15
C ALA A 115 -5.48 -2.08 8.93
N HIS A 116 -4.44 -2.90 8.72
CA HIS A 116 -3.12 -2.73 9.34
C HIS A 116 -2.02 -2.57 8.30
N VAL A 117 -1.19 -1.53 8.46
CA VAL A 117 0.04 -1.34 7.70
C VAL A 117 1.23 -1.40 8.66
N ALA A 118 2.03 -2.45 8.55
CA ALA A 118 3.22 -2.60 9.38
C ALA A 118 4.33 -1.64 8.94
N HIS A 119 5.43 -1.68 9.69
CA HIS A 119 6.60 -0.85 9.51
C HIS A 119 7.26 -1.00 8.13
N ASP A 120 7.92 0.03 7.66
CA ASP A 120 8.71 0.04 6.43
C ASP A 120 7.92 -0.31 5.14
N CYS A 121 6.57 -0.31 5.21
CA CYS A 121 5.75 -0.48 4.03
C CYS A 121 5.79 0.76 3.13
N ASN A 122 5.62 0.54 1.84
CA ASN A 122 5.50 1.59 0.84
C ASN A 122 4.27 1.30 -0.03
N THR A 123 3.26 2.16 0.04
CA THR A 123 2.11 2.08 -0.87
C THR A 123 2.18 3.20 -1.90
N GLY A 124 1.87 2.88 -3.14
CA GLY A 124 1.67 3.85 -4.20
C GLY A 124 0.40 4.68 -4.02
N ASN A 125 -0.06 5.28 -5.11
CA ASN A 125 -1.23 6.13 -5.13
C ASN A 125 -2.49 5.36 -5.54
N HIS A 126 -3.67 5.86 -5.15
CA HIS A 126 -4.96 5.25 -5.48
C HIS A 126 -5.09 3.78 -5.03
N VAL A 127 -4.39 3.38 -4.00
CA VAL A 127 -4.46 2.04 -3.41
C VAL A 127 -5.70 1.92 -2.54
N ILE A 128 -6.36 0.78 -2.60
CA ILE A 128 -7.45 0.43 -1.70
C ILE A 128 -6.99 -0.72 -0.81
N LEU A 129 -6.98 -0.49 0.50
CA LEU A 129 -6.81 -1.50 1.53
C LEU A 129 -8.15 -1.74 2.20
N ALA A 130 -8.80 -2.86 1.87
CA ALA A 130 -10.14 -3.14 2.36
C ALA A 130 -10.15 -3.58 3.83
N ASN A 131 -11.35 -3.67 4.41
CA ASN A 131 -11.55 -3.92 5.84
C ASN A 131 -10.71 -5.09 6.38
N GLY A 132 -9.99 -4.85 7.46
CA GLY A 132 -9.23 -5.87 8.18
C GLY A 132 -8.09 -6.51 7.40
N CYS A 133 -7.68 -5.98 6.24
CA CYS A 133 -6.48 -6.47 5.56
C CYS A 133 -5.22 -6.10 6.34
N MET A 134 -4.17 -6.93 6.22
CA MET A 134 -2.93 -6.78 6.97
C MET A 134 -1.74 -6.81 6.03
N LEU A 135 -0.95 -5.74 6.01
CA LEU A 135 0.35 -5.69 5.34
C LEU A 135 1.45 -5.92 6.37
N GLY A 136 2.22 -7.00 6.20
CA GLY A 136 3.43 -7.25 6.98
C GLY A 136 4.54 -6.26 6.68
N GLY A 137 5.59 -6.21 7.50
CA GLY A 137 6.70 -5.26 7.32
C GLY A 137 7.34 -5.31 5.94
N HIS A 138 7.80 -4.15 5.45
CA HIS A 138 8.47 -4.01 4.14
C HIS A 138 7.63 -4.40 2.92
N VAL A 139 6.31 -4.50 3.02
CA VAL A 139 5.45 -4.75 1.86
C VAL A 139 5.42 -3.51 0.96
N ASN A 140 5.56 -3.74 -0.34
CA ASN A 140 5.41 -2.72 -1.36
C ASN A 140 4.13 -2.94 -2.16
N VAL A 141 3.29 -1.92 -2.25
CA VAL A 141 2.01 -1.96 -2.97
C VAL A 141 2.04 -0.92 -4.09
N GLY A 142 1.94 -1.35 -5.33
CA GLY A 142 1.93 -0.47 -6.51
C GLY A 142 0.63 0.33 -6.63
N ASP A 143 0.68 1.38 -7.43
CA ASP A 143 -0.47 2.25 -7.72
C ASP A 143 -1.71 1.46 -8.12
N HIS A 144 -2.88 1.92 -7.72
CA HIS A 144 -4.17 1.34 -8.06
C HIS A 144 -4.37 -0.14 -7.64
N ALA A 145 -3.53 -0.69 -6.79
CA ALA A 145 -3.74 -2.04 -6.26
C ALA A 145 -4.95 -2.07 -5.32
N PHE A 146 -5.65 -3.19 -5.32
CA PHE A 146 -6.78 -3.45 -4.43
C PHE A 146 -6.50 -4.68 -3.56
N VAL A 147 -6.23 -4.46 -2.30
CA VAL A 147 -6.07 -5.52 -1.30
C VAL A 147 -7.42 -5.75 -0.61
N SER A 148 -8.07 -6.86 -0.91
CA SER A 148 -9.43 -7.14 -0.44
C SER A 148 -9.51 -7.42 1.07
N GLY A 149 -10.75 -7.47 1.59
CA GLY A 149 -10.99 -7.63 3.03
C GLY A 149 -10.40 -8.92 3.60
N GLY A 150 -9.84 -8.83 4.81
CA GLY A 150 -9.25 -9.97 5.52
C GLY A 150 -7.99 -10.57 4.89
N VAL A 151 -7.44 -9.97 3.86
CA VAL A 151 -6.21 -10.46 3.21
C VAL A 151 -5.00 -10.24 4.11
N ALA A 152 -4.15 -11.27 4.23
CA ALA A 152 -2.85 -11.16 4.89
C ALA A 152 -1.72 -11.19 3.85
N VAL A 153 -0.94 -10.12 3.78
CA VAL A 153 0.25 -10.02 2.92
C VAL A 153 1.49 -10.16 3.78
N HIS A 154 2.29 -11.20 3.51
CA HIS A 154 3.51 -11.49 4.26
C HIS A 154 4.57 -10.40 4.03
N GLN A 155 5.43 -10.20 5.02
CA GLN A 155 6.53 -9.26 4.94
C GLN A 155 7.40 -9.44 3.68
N PHE A 156 7.90 -8.32 3.16
CA PHE A 156 8.74 -8.22 1.96
C PHE A 156 8.05 -8.61 0.64
N CYS A 157 6.75 -8.89 0.61
CA CYS A 157 6.02 -9.13 -0.63
C CYS A 157 5.78 -7.83 -1.40
N ARG A 158 5.67 -7.98 -2.72
CA ARG A 158 5.28 -6.90 -3.63
C ARG A 158 3.91 -7.20 -4.25
N MET A 159 3.06 -6.21 -4.18
CA MET A 159 1.78 -6.17 -4.88
C MET A 159 1.93 -5.22 -6.07
N GLY A 160 1.97 -5.72 -7.29
CA GLY A 160 2.19 -4.91 -8.49
C GLY A 160 1.05 -3.92 -8.76
N LYS A 161 1.32 -2.92 -9.59
CA LYS A 161 0.36 -1.88 -9.98
C LYS A 161 -0.93 -2.47 -10.53
N GLY A 162 -2.08 -2.00 -10.05
CA GLY A 162 -3.39 -2.45 -10.48
C GLY A 162 -3.69 -3.91 -10.16
N SER A 163 -2.86 -4.61 -9.40
CA SER A 163 -3.15 -5.97 -8.92
C SER A 163 -4.36 -5.97 -7.99
N MET A 164 -5.00 -7.12 -7.88
CA MET A 164 -6.15 -7.30 -7.00
C MET A 164 -6.06 -8.65 -6.29
N THR A 165 -6.53 -8.70 -5.04
CA THR A 165 -6.68 -9.96 -4.31
C THR A 165 -8.16 -10.28 -4.10
N SER A 166 -8.50 -11.56 -4.01
CA SER A 166 -9.78 -11.99 -3.46
C SER A 166 -9.79 -11.87 -1.93
N GLY A 167 -10.97 -11.71 -1.34
CA GLY A 167 -11.10 -11.63 0.12
C GLY A 167 -10.52 -12.87 0.84
N ASN A 168 -9.95 -12.64 2.02
CA ASN A 168 -9.30 -13.65 2.86
C ASN A 168 -8.14 -14.43 2.20
N ALA A 169 -7.56 -13.91 1.12
CA ALA A 169 -6.37 -14.52 0.52
C ALA A 169 -5.15 -14.38 1.43
N VAL A 170 -4.26 -15.35 1.38
CA VAL A 170 -2.97 -15.32 2.08
C VAL A 170 -1.85 -15.19 1.04
N ILE A 171 -1.22 -14.04 1.00
CA ILE A 171 -0.19 -13.70 0.02
C ILE A 171 1.18 -13.77 0.69
N THR A 172 1.99 -14.75 0.33
CA THR A 172 3.37 -14.91 0.81
C THR A 172 4.40 -14.83 -0.33
N GLU A 173 3.94 -14.51 -1.54
CA GLU A 173 4.71 -14.38 -2.77
C GLU A 173 4.29 -13.11 -3.52
N ASP A 174 5.14 -12.64 -4.41
CA ASP A 174 4.89 -11.39 -5.15
C ASP A 174 3.73 -11.58 -6.14
N VAL A 175 2.84 -10.60 -6.19
CA VAL A 175 1.71 -10.54 -7.14
C VAL A 175 2.08 -9.56 -8.25
N PRO A 176 2.14 -10.00 -9.53
CA PRO A 176 2.56 -9.13 -10.62
C PRO A 176 1.54 -8.02 -10.92
N PRO A 177 1.96 -6.97 -11.65
CA PRO A 177 1.06 -5.90 -12.07
C PRO A 177 -0.19 -6.46 -12.76
N GLN A 178 -1.34 -5.87 -12.49
CA GLN A 178 -2.64 -6.29 -13.02
C GLN A 178 -3.07 -7.72 -12.63
N GLY A 179 -2.28 -8.47 -11.86
CA GLY A 179 -2.60 -9.84 -11.46
C GLY A 179 -3.82 -9.91 -10.53
N LEU A 180 -4.63 -10.96 -10.71
CA LEU A 180 -5.76 -11.29 -9.84
C LEU A 180 -5.39 -12.50 -8.97
N ALA A 181 -4.95 -12.24 -7.73
CA ALA A 181 -4.52 -13.27 -6.80
C ALA A 181 -5.65 -13.73 -5.87
N HIS A 182 -5.66 -14.98 -5.49
CA HIS A 182 -6.66 -15.55 -4.57
C HIS A 182 -6.07 -16.68 -3.72
N SER A 183 -6.86 -17.16 -2.76
CA SER A 183 -6.50 -18.28 -1.89
C SER A 183 -5.10 -18.11 -1.27
N ARG A 184 -4.24 -19.10 -1.33
CA ARG A 184 -2.84 -19.01 -0.90
C ARG A 184 -1.92 -19.02 -2.12
N ASN A 185 -1.39 -17.84 -2.48
CA ASN A 185 -0.43 -17.63 -3.57
C ASN A 185 -0.89 -18.15 -4.95
N LYS A 186 -2.19 -18.11 -5.23
CA LYS A 186 -2.74 -18.47 -6.53
C LYS A 186 -3.07 -17.23 -7.35
N ILE A 187 -2.88 -17.32 -8.66
CA ILE A 187 -3.28 -16.29 -9.63
C ILE A 187 -4.25 -16.88 -10.65
N SER A 188 -5.42 -16.28 -10.80
CA SER A 188 -6.45 -16.72 -11.75
C SER A 188 -6.43 -15.98 -13.09
N GLY A 189 -5.54 -15.00 -13.23
CA GLY A 189 -5.44 -14.18 -14.44
C GLY A 189 -5.19 -12.70 -14.14
N LEU A 190 -5.76 -11.83 -14.97
CA LEU A 190 -5.56 -10.39 -14.92
C LEU A 190 -6.82 -9.63 -14.51
N ASN A 191 -6.65 -8.54 -13.80
CA ASN A 191 -7.70 -7.60 -13.41
C ASN A 191 -8.21 -6.77 -14.61
N LEU A 192 -8.90 -7.43 -15.55
CA LEU A 192 -9.40 -6.82 -16.78
C LEU A 192 -10.37 -5.67 -16.50
N VAL A 193 -11.20 -5.83 -15.48
CA VAL A 193 -12.15 -4.80 -15.07
C VAL A 193 -11.42 -3.54 -14.59
N GLY A 194 -10.41 -3.72 -13.74
CA GLY A 194 -9.58 -2.63 -13.24
C GLY A 194 -8.84 -1.89 -14.37
N MET A 195 -8.26 -2.64 -15.31
CA MET A 195 -7.57 -2.05 -16.47
C MET A 195 -8.52 -1.17 -17.30
N ARG A 196 -9.71 -1.68 -17.65
CA ARG A 196 -10.72 -0.92 -18.42
C ARG A 196 -11.20 0.32 -17.65
N ARG A 197 -11.46 0.22 -16.35
CA ARG A 197 -11.88 1.37 -15.53
C ARG A 197 -10.83 2.46 -15.45
N ARG A 198 -9.55 2.11 -15.56
CA ARG A 198 -8.44 3.08 -15.66
C ARG A 198 -8.18 3.59 -17.07
N GLY A 199 -8.97 3.17 -18.06
CA GLY A 199 -8.91 3.68 -19.42
C GLY A 199 -7.81 3.05 -20.29
N LEU A 200 -7.27 1.87 -19.93
CA LEU A 200 -6.33 1.18 -20.80
C LEU A 200 -7.03 0.73 -22.08
N SER A 201 -6.38 0.97 -23.24
CA SER A 201 -6.93 0.58 -24.53
C SER A 201 -6.98 -0.96 -24.70
N ASN A 202 -7.77 -1.44 -25.63
CA ASN A 202 -7.87 -2.87 -25.91
C ASN A 202 -6.53 -3.44 -26.39
N GLU A 203 -5.75 -2.66 -27.13
CA GLU A 203 -4.42 -3.01 -27.65
C GLU A 203 -3.44 -3.23 -26.48
N VAL A 204 -3.38 -2.29 -25.53
CA VAL A 204 -2.56 -2.39 -24.32
C VAL A 204 -2.97 -3.62 -23.48
N ILE A 205 -4.28 -3.81 -23.29
CA ILE A 205 -4.80 -4.98 -22.55
C ILE A 205 -4.43 -6.28 -23.26
N ALA A 206 -4.48 -6.33 -24.60
CA ALA A 206 -4.10 -7.52 -25.37
C ALA A 206 -2.60 -7.84 -25.21
N GLU A 207 -1.77 -6.81 -25.21
CA GLU A 207 -0.31 -7.00 -25.03
C GLU A 207 0.04 -7.46 -23.61
N ILE A 208 -0.61 -6.90 -22.56
CA ILE A 208 -0.45 -7.40 -21.19
C ILE A 208 -0.91 -8.86 -21.07
N LYS A 209 -2.01 -9.26 -21.74
CA LYS A 209 -2.45 -10.67 -21.78
C LYS A 209 -1.41 -11.55 -22.44
N LYS A 210 -0.82 -11.11 -23.55
CA LYS A 210 0.26 -11.84 -24.23
C LYS A 210 1.45 -12.01 -23.30
N ALA A 211 1.86 -10.96 -22.58
CA ALA A 211 2.95 -11.03 -21.60
C ALA A 211 2.62 -12.00 -20.45
N TYR A 212 1.40 -11.95 -19.92
CA TYR A 212 0.92 -12.89 -18.91
C TYR A 212 1.01 -14.34 -19.37
N HIS A 213 0.52 -14.66 -20.57
CA HIS A 213 0.60 -16.01 -21.12
C HIS A 213 2.03 -16.43 -21.40
N TRP A 214 2.90 -15.53 -21.81
CA TRP A 214 4.32 -15.84 -22.03
C TRP A 214 4.99 -16.31 -20.73
N VAL A 215 4.67 -15.69 -19.59
CA VAL A 215 5.29 -16.02 -18.30
C VAL A 215 4.62 -17.21 -17.62
N TYR A 216 3.31 -17.39 -17.77
CA TYR A 216 2.54 -18.33 -16.94
C TYR A 216 1.99 -19.56 -17.70
N ALA A 217 1.95 -19.55 -19.03
CA ALA A 217 1.46 -20.71 -19.78
C ALA A 217 2.49 -21.84 -19.89
N PRO A 218 3.80 -21.57 -20.15
CA PRO A 218 4.80 -22.63 -20.13
C PRO A 218 5.17 -23.03 -18.69
N ALA A 219 5.45 -24.30 -18.47
CA ALA A 219 6.13 -24.69 -17.24
C ALA A 219 7.55 -24.14 -17.24
N GLY A 220 7.94 -23.37 -16.23
CA GLY A 220 9.27 -22.79 -16.18
C GLY A 220 9.48 -21.75 -15.09
N ASN A 221 10.67 -21.17 -15.10
CA ASN A 221 11.03 -20.08 -14.18
C ASN A 221 10.49 -18.76 -14.71
N CYS A 222 9.59 -18.12 -13.98
CA CYS A 222 8.98 -16.83 -14.35
C CYS A 222 10.02 -15.75 -14.71
N ILE A 223 11.16 -15.72 -14.00
CA ILE A 223 12.23 -14.74 -14.27
C ILE A 223 12.82 -14.97 -15.66
N ALA A 224 13.22 -16.23 -15.97
CA ALA A 224 13.81 -16.56 -17.26
C ALA A 224 12.83 -16.35 -18.42
N LEU A 225 11.54 -16.64 -18.20
CA LEU A 225 10.49 -16.42 -19.19
C LEU A 225 10.25 -14.92 -19.42
N ALA A 226 10.23 -14.11 -18.37
CA ALA A 226 10.11 -12.65 -18.49
C ALA A 226 11.33 -12.03 -19.20
N GLU A 227 12.56 -12.48 -18.88
CA GLU A 227 13.78 -12.08 -19.61
C GLU A 227 13.71 -12.43 -21.10
N SER A 228 13.24 -13.63 -21.41
CA SER A 228 13.05 -14.06 -22.80
C SER A 228 12.05 -13.17 -23.53
N ALA A 229 10.92 -12.85 -22.88
CA ALA A 229 9.91 -11.97 -23.44
C ALA A 229 10.48 -10.56 -23.73
N LEU A 230 11.21 -9.97 -22.80
CA LEU A 230 11.84 -8.67 -22.99
C LEU A 230 12.87 -8.67 -24.13
N LYS A 231 13.66 -9.73 -24.26
CA LYS A 231 14.66 -9.87 -25.33
C LYS A 231 14.03 -10.13 -26.71
N SER A 232 12.80 -10.62 -26.79
CA SER A 232 12.11 -10.91 -28.06
C SER A 232 11.78 -9.65 -28.87
N GLY A 233 11.65 -8.48 -28.20
CA GLY A 233 11.21 -7.24 -28.85
C GLY A 233 9.72 -7.24 -29.23
N GLU A 234 8.93 -8.23 -28.81
CA GLU A 234 7.50 -8.35 -29.13
C GLU A 234 6.57 -7.51 -28.25
N PHE A 235 7.10 -6.89 -27.20
CA PHE A 235 6.38 -6.07 -26.24
C PHE A 235 6.87 -4.64 -26.32
N THR A 236 5.94 -3.70 -26.50
CA THR A 236 6.25 -2.30 -26.77
C THR A 236 5.52 -1.31 -25.87
N THR A 237 4.38 -1.71 -25.31
CA THR A 237 3.62 -0.85 -24.41
C THR A 237 4.30 -0.75 -23.03
N PRO A 238 4.33 0.45 -22.43
CA PRO A 238 4.92 0.64 -21.11
C PRO A 238 4.34 -0.32 -20.06
N GLU A 239 3.05 -0.62 -20.14
CA GLU A 239 2.36 -1.49 -19.19
C GLU A 239 2.72 -2.97 -19.34
N ALA A 240 2.94 -3.45 -20.56
CA ALA A 240 3.42 -4.81 -20.79
C ALA A 240 4.88 -4.97 -20.36
N LEU A 241 5.71 -3.96 -20.64
CA LEU A 241 7.09 -3.92 -20.16
C LEU A 241 7.14 -3.85 -18.63
N GLU A 242 6.32 -3.01 -17.96
CA GLU A 242 6.20 -2.96 -16.50
C GLU A 242 5.79 -4.32 -15.92
N PHE A 243 4.88 -5.04 -16.58
CA PHE A 243 4.49 -6.40 -16.17
C PHE A 243 5.68 -7.37 -16.20
N LEU A 244 6.47 -7.36 -17.28
CA LEU A 244 7.62 -8.25 -17.47
C LEU A 244 8.79 -7.89 -16.53
N ASP A 245 9.13 -6.59 -16.43
CA ASP A 245 10.20 -6.09 -15.56
C ASP A 245 9.95 -6.40 -14.07
N PHE A 246 8.69 -6.52 -13.68
CA PHE A 246 8.34 -6.88 -12.31
C PHE A 246 8.98 -8.20 -11.86
N PHE A 247 9.13 -9.18 -12.78
CA PHE A 247 9.73 -10.48 -12.47
C PHE A 247 11.25 -10.40 -12.29
N LEU A 248 11.91 -9.39 -12.85
CA LEU A 248 13.37 -9.21 -12.72
C LEU A 248 13.73 -8.50 -11.40
N GLY A 249 12.80 -7.76 -10.83
CA GLY A 249 12.97 -7.08 -9.56
C GLY A 249 12.56 -7.96 -8.36
N GLY A 250 12.94 -7.51 -7.16
CA GLY A 250 12.53 -8.12 -5.92
C GLY A 250 13.52 -9.09 -5.30
N LYS A 251 13.62 -9.02 -3.97
CA LYS A 251 14.63 -9.76 -3.18
C LYS A 251 14.33 -11.26 -3.06
N ARG A 252 13.07 -11.68 -3.27
CA ARG A 252 12.60 -13.04 -2.94
C ARG A 252 12.52 -13.96 -4.15
N GLY A 253 12.34 -13.44 -5.36
CA GLY A 253 12.24 -14.23 -6.61
C GLY A 253 11.11 -15.25 -6.61
N ARG A 254 10.06 -15.03 -5.81
CA ARG A 254 8.89 -15.92 -5.68
C ARG A 254 7.64 -15.18 -6.09
N PHE A 255 6.86 -15.78 -6.97
CA PHE A 255 5.65 -15.17 -7.55
C PHE A 255 4.48 -16.12 -7.40
N VAL A 256 3.29 -15.55 -7.19
CA VAL A 256 2.04 -16.32 -7.20
C VAL A 256 1.93 -17.16 -8.48
N GLN A 257 1.40 -18.37 -8.39
CA GLN A 257 1.35 -19.33 -9.49
C GLN A 257 -0.09 -19.63 -9.89
N PRO A 258 -0.37 -19.94 -11.17
CA PRO A 258 -1.64 -20.54 -11.59
C PRO A 258 -1.99 -21.80 -10.79
N GLU A 259 -3.27 -22.21 -10.83
CA GLU A 259 -3.72 -23.46 -10.20
C GLU A 259 -3.11 -24.69 -10.85
#